data_3c9c4cfe9787864890c84a4a989a7622
#
_entry.id   3c9c4cfe9787864890c84a4a989a7622
#
_cell.length_a   1.000
_cell.length_b   1.000
_cell.length_c   1.000
_cell.angle_alpha   90.00
_cell.angle_beta   90.00
_cell.angle_gamma   90.00
#
_symmetry.space_group_name_H-M   'P 1'
#
loop_
_entity.id
_entity.type
_entity.pdbx_description
1 polymer ?
#
loop_
_entity_poly.entity_id
_entity_poly.type
_entity_poly.pdbx_seq_one_letter_code
_entity_poly.pdbx_strand_id
1 'polypeptide(L)'
;MPAVNVVKRDKSTEAFQPQKIVNTCVKAGLKPELALKVAEEVSTKVYVNIPTHEIKKLVLKELEKHEPEAAKKYKAYEKTKKIVVRNSYV
;
A
#
# COMPACT_ATOMS: atom_id res chain seq x y z
N MET A 1 -12.14 -11.10 -11.90
CA MET A 1 -11.59 -9.80 -12.22
C MET A 1 -10.21 -9.99 -12.84
N PRO A 2 -9.92 -9.24 -13.89
CA PRO A 2 -8.58 -9.34 -14.46
C PRO A 2 -7.54 -8.85 -13.45
N ALA A 3 -6.41 -9.52 -13.41
CA ALA A 3 -5.32 -9.11 -12.55
C ALA A 3 -4.68 -7.85 -13.10
N VAL A 4 -4.44 -6.89 -12.21
CA VAL A 4 -3.72 -5.67 -12.57
C VAL A 4 -2.25 -5.87 -12.18
N ASN A 5 -1.35 -5.59 -13.09
CA ASN A 5 0.08 -5.69 -12.82
C ASN A 5 0.62 -4.40 -12.19
N VAL A 6 1.55 -4.58 -11.26
CA VAL A 6 2.25 -3.50 -10.58
C VAL A 6 3.69 -3.49 -11.05
N VAL A 7 4.22 -2.32 -11.35
CA VAL A 7 5.62 -2.18 -11.77
C VAL A 7 6.48 -1.84 -10.56
N LYS A 8 7.43 -2.71 -10.26
CA LYS A 8 8.35 -2.52 -9.15
C LYS A 8 9.48 -1.56 -9.50
N ARG A 9 10.22 -1.17 -8.48
CA ARG A 9 11.35 -0.25 -8.63
C ARG A 9 12.39 -0.75 -9.64
N ASP A 10 12.62 -2.06 -9.71
CA ASP A 10 13.57 -2.66 -10.62
C ASP A 10 12.99 -2.95 -12.01
N LYS A 11 11.82 -2.40 -12.31
CA LYS A 11 11.10 -2.55 -13.57
C LYS A 11 10.43 -3.91 -13.76
N SER A 12 10.56 -4.82 -12.81
CA SER A 12 9.81 -6.08 -12.86
C SER A 12 8.35 -5.84 -12.53
N THR A 13 7.48 -6.77 -12.87
CA THR A 13 6.05 -6.67 -12.61
C THR A 13 5.59 -7.80 -11.72
N GLU A 14 4.52 -7.54 -10.98
CA GLU A 14 3.84 -8.60 -10.23
C GLU A 14 2.35 -8.25 -10.16
N ALA A 15 1.52 -9.26 -9.87
CA ALA A 15 0.09 -9.04 -9.76
C ALA A 15 -0.22 -8.19 -8.53
N PHE A 16 -1.15 -7.25 -8.68
CA PHE A 16 -1.61 -6.44 -7.55
C PHE A 16 -2.37 -7.33 -6.57
N GLN A 17 -1.99 -7.27 -5.31
CA GLN A 17 -2.61 -8.04 -4.24
C GLN A 17 -3.03 -7.12 -3.11
N PRO A 18 -4.34 -6.88 -2.94
CA PRO A 18 -4.84 -6.02 -1.86
C PRO A 18 -4.38 -6.50 -0.48
N GLN A 19 -4.19 -7.81 -0.32
CA GLN A 19 -3.73 -8.37 0.95
C GLN A 19 -2.38 -7.81 1.39
N LYS A 20 -1.51 -7.45 0.46
CA LYS A 20 -0.23 -6.83 0.80
C LYS A 20 -0.40 -5.48 1.47
N ILE A 21 -1.42 -4.72 1.04
CA ILE A 21 -1.74 -3.44 1.67
C ILE A 21 -2.22 -3.69 3.10
N VAL A 22 -3.12 -4.65 3.28
CA VAL A 22 -3.64 -4.99 4.60
C VAL A 22 -2.48 -5.40 5.53
N ASN A 23 -1.62 -6.29 5.06
CA ASN A 23 -0.50 -6.77 5.86
C ASN A 23 0.42 -5.64 6.29
N THR A 24 0.76 -4.73 5.37
CA THR A 24 1.63 -3.60 5.67
C THR A 24 0.99 -2.66 6.68
N CYS A 25 -0.29 -2.35 6.51
CA CYS A 25 -1.00 -1.48 7.44
C CYS A 25 -1.05 -2.07 8.84
N VAL A 26 -1.33 -3.36 8.95
CA VAL A 26 -1.35 -4.04 10.25
C VAL A 26 0.03 -4.01 10.89
N LYS A 27 1.08 -4.27 10.12
CA LYS A 27 2.46 -4.19 10.61
C LYS A 27 2.82 -2.79 11.08
N ALA A 28 2.25 -1.78 10.45
CA ALA A 28 2.47 -0.39 10.85
C ALA A 28 1.70 0.00 12.11
N GLY A 29 0.90 -0.89 12.65
CA GLY A 29 0.15 -0.66 13.87
C GLY A 29 -1.28 -0.18 13.68
N LEU A 30 -1.80 -0.29 12.45
CA LEU A 30 -3.16 0.12 12.16
C LEU A 30 -4.15 -0.99 12.46
N LYS A 31 -5.39 -0.60 12.72
CA LYS A 31 -6.46 -1.58 12.99
C LYS A 31 -6.75 -2.38 11.73
N PRO A 32 -6.99 -3.70 11.85
CA PRO A 32 -7.31 -4.52 10.68
C PRO A 32 -8.51 -4.01 9.88
N GLU A 33 -9.51 -3.49 10.54
CA GLU A 33 -10.71 -2.94 9.89
C GLU A 33 -10.36 -1.77 8.98
N LEU A 34 -9.52 -0.87 9.48
CA LEU A 34 -9.05 0.26 8.70
C LEU A 34 -8.18 -0.21 7.53
N ALA A 35 -7.32 -1.19 7.79
CA ALA A 35 -6.46 -1.75 6.75
C ALA A 35 -7.27 -2.35 5.60
N LEU A 36 -8.32 -3.09 5.92
CA LEU A 36 -9.20 -3.68 4.92
C LEU A 36 -9.91 -2.61 4.11
N LYS A 37 -10.42 -1.60 4.78
CA LYS A 37 -11.12 -0.50 4.13
C LYS A 37 -10.22 0.24 3.15
N VAL A 38 -9.00 0.55 3.58
CA VAL A 38 -8.02 1.23 2.73
C VAL A 38 -7.67 0.37 1.53
N ALA A 39 -7.45 -0.94 1.74
CA ALA A 39 -7.13 -1.85 0.67
C ALA A 39 -8.25 -1.91 -0.37
N GLU A 40 -9.50 -1.95 0.06
CA GLU A 40 -10.64 -1.94 -0.84
C GLU A 40 -10.69 -0.66 -1.67
N GLU A 41 -10.52 0.50 -1.03
CA GLU A 41 -10.56 1.77 -1.73
C GLU A 41 -9.42 1.93 -2.72
N VAL A 42 -8.21 1.53 -2.33
CA VAL A 42 -7.07 1.59 -3.23
C VAL A 42 -7.28 0.66 -4.42
N SER A 43 -7.87 -0.52 -4.18
CA SER A 43 -8.15 -1.48 -5.25
C SER A 43 -9.03 -0.90 -6.37
N THR A 44 -9.91 0.04 -6.03
CA THR A 44 -10.76 0.67 -7.05
C THR A 44 -10.03 1.71 -7.88
N LYS A 45 -8.85 2.11 -7.44
CA LYS A 45 -8.08 3.19 -8.07
C LYS A 45 -6.84 2.72 -8.81
N VAL A 46 -6.44 1.46 -8.66
CA VAL A 46 -5.26 0.95 -9.35
C VAL A 46 -5.55 0.76 -10.83
N TYR A 47 -4.50 0.88 -11.64
CA TYR A 47 -4.60 0.73 -13.09
C TYR A 47 -3.46 -0.15 -13.58
N VAL A 48 -3.56 -0.57 -14.85
CA VAL A 48 -2.56 -1.47 -15.45
C VAL A 48 -1.17 -0.85 -15.41
N ASN A 49 -0.20 -1.62 -14.93
CA ASN A 49 1.20 -1.20 -14.80
C ASN A 49 1.41 -0.01 -13.87
N ILE A 50 0.59 0.09 -12.83
CA ILE A 50 0.76 1.17 -11.85
C ILE A 50 2.10 1.00 -11.13
N PRO A 51 2.91 2.08 -11.01
CA PRO A 51 4.16 2.02 -10.24
C PRO A 51 3.89 1.83 -8.75
N THR A 52 4.80 1.15 -8.06
CA THR A 52 4.63 0.90 -6.63
C THR A 52 4.51 2.18 -5.81
N HIS A 53 5.27 3.22 -6.17
CA HIS A 53 5.20 4.48 -5.42
C HIS A 53 3.83 5.15 -5.53
N GLU A 54 3.11 4.92 -6.64
CA GLU A 54 1.75 5.45 -6.77
C GLU A 54 0.78 4.72 -5.85
N ILE A 55 0.98 3.41 -5.67
CA ILE A 55 0.16 2.65 -4.72
C ILE A 55 0.36 3.19 -3.30
N LYS A 56 1.61 3.45 -2.92
CA LYS A 56 1.90 4.02 -1.60
C LYS A 56 1.22 5.37 -1.40
N LYS A 57 1.23 6.21 -2.42
CA LYS A 57 0.53 7.50 -2.36
C LYS A 57 -0.96 7.33 -2.18
N LEU A 58 -1.55 6.37 -2.89
CA LEU A 58 -2.99 6.09 -2.75
C LEU A 58 -3.32 5.62 -1.34
N VAL A 59 -2.51 4.70 -0.79
CA VAL A 59 -2.71 4.21 0.57
C VAL A 59 -2.63 5.36 1.57
N LEU A 60 -1.59 6.18 1.45
CA LEU A 60 -1.40 7.31 2.36
C LEU A 60 -2.56 8.29 2.29
N LYS A 61 -3.02 8.58 1.08
CA LYS A 61 -4.13 9.50 0.87
C LYS A 61 -5.40 9.01 1.51
N GLU A 62 -5.70 7.71 1.37
CA GLU A 62 -6.88 7.13 2.00
C GLU A 62 -6.75 7.14 3.53
N LEU A 63 -5.57 6.87 4.05
CA LEU A 63 -5.34 6.94 5.49
C LEU A 63 -5.53 8.35 6.04
N GLU A 64 -5.01 9.35 5.34
CA GLU A 64 -5.20 10.74 5.74
C GLU A 64 -6.67 11.15 5.74
N LYS A 65 -7.43 10.61 4.80
CA LYS A 65 -8.84 10.88 4.67
C LYS A 65 -9.65 10.29 5.82
N HIS A 66 -9.33 9.06 6.21
CA HIS A 66 -10.08 8.34 7.24
C HIS A 66 -9.55 8.60 8.65
N GLU A 67 -8.24 8.61 8.82
CA GLU A 67 -7.62 8.70 10.13
C GLU A 67 -6.20 9.25 10.02
N PRO A 68 -6.00 10.57 10.18
CA PRO A 68 -4.68 11.20 10.02
C PRO A 68 -3.58 10.60 10.88
N GLU A 69 -3.92 10.13 12.09
CA GLU A 69 -2.94 9.49 12.96
C GLU A 69 -2.42 8.19 12.36
N ALA A 70 -3.28 7.46 11.65
CA ALA A 70 -2.88 6.24 10.97
C ALA A 70 -1.90 6.55 9.84
N ALA A 71 -2.10 7.67 9.13
CA ALA A 71 -1.19 8.10 8.09
C ALA A 71 0.22 8.35 8.64
N LYS A 72 0.31 8.94 9.82
CA LYS A 72 1.60 9.18 10.48
C LYS A 72 2.31 7.88 10.82
N LYS A 73 1.57 6.91 11.35
CA LYS A 73 2.11 5.58 11.67
C LYS A 73 2.61 4.88 10.42
N TYR A 74 1.86 4.97 9.35
CA TYR A 74 2.23 4.36 8.09
C TYR A 74 3.51 4.98 7.52
N LYS A 75 3.64 6.30 7.55
CA LYS A 75 4.84 7.00 7.11
C LYS A 75 6.07 6.57 7.91
N ALA A 76 5.92 6.49 9.23
CA ALA A 76 7.02 6.08 10.11
C ALA A 76 7.46 4.65 9.79
N TYR A 77 6.51 3.75 9.58
CA TYR A 77 6.80 2.38 9.21
C TYR A 77 7.53 2.30 7.87
N GLU A 78 7.09 3.07 6.89
CA GLU A 78 7.71 3.07 5.56
C GLU A 78 9.16 3.56 5.59
N LYS A 79 9.48 4.50 6.45
CA LYS A 79 10.86 4.96 6.62
C LYS A 79 11.76 3.83 7.12
N THR A 80 11.26 3.07 8.08
CA THR A 80 11.99 1.93 8.62
C THR A 80 12.16 0.84 7.56
N LYS A 81 11.09 0.59 6.82
CA LYS A 81 11.03 -0.44 5.81
C LYS A 81 12.03 -0.23 4.66
N LYS A 82 12.30 1.01 4.31
CA LYS A 82 13.26 1.34 3.25
C LYS A 82 14.65 0.75 3.49
N ILE A 83 15.00 0.54 4.74
CA ILE A 83 16.30 0.01 5.11
C ILE A 83 16.33 -1.51 4.97
N VAL A 84 15.21 -2.18 5.19
CA VAL A 84 15.16 -3.63 5.37
C VAL A 84 14.48 -4.37 4.23
N VAL A 85 13.46 -3.80 3.62
CA VAL A 85 12.62 -4.50 2.65
C VAL A 85 12.85 -3.99 1.24
N ARG A 86 13.29 -4.90 0.36
CA ARG A 86 13.61 -4.53 -1.02
C ARG A 86 12.50 -4.75 -2.00
N ASN A 87 11.65 -5.74 -1.78
CA ASN A 87 10.68 -6.18 -2.78
C ASN A 87 9.22 -5.94 -2.44
N SER A 88 8.95 -5.21 -1.39
CA SER A 88 7.58 -4.85 -1.05
C SER A 88 7.18 -3.58 -1.79
N TYR A 89 5.97 -3.55 -2.32
CA TYR A 89 5.50 -2.34 -2.97
C TYR A 89 4.63 -1.48 -2.04
N VAL A 90 4.40 -1.91 -0.85
CA VAL A 90 3.61 -1.12 0.12
C VAL A 90 4.37 -1.00 1.41
#